data_d98a4aaa25a55cf9ceb60188565d2aa8
#
_entry.id   d98a4aaa25a55cf9ceb60188565d2aa8
#
_cell.length_a   1.000
_cell.length_b   1.000
_cell.length_c   1.000
_cell.angle_alpha   90.00
_cell.angle_beta   90.00
_cell.angle_gamma   90.00
#
_symmetry.space_group_name_H-M   'P 1'
#
loop_
_entity.id
_entity.type
_entity.pdbx_description
1 polymer ?
#
loop_
_entity_poly.entity_id
_entity_poly.type
_entity_poly.pdbx_seq_one_letter_code
_entity_poly.pdbx_strand_id
1 'polypeptide(L)'
;MNSLATQFKELPDPDKRSVHLILCEHALSKWREYCATQRRIDYVETVCGTHQVVDTELPADALHSAREGCDIKNVAKRYQEPIAAIQDDNLTFPDPIEFAYYALYNLFHKYAAQEIVDDWLIVNQALSSEEDESQRRTQLETAIQRAT
;
A
#
# COMPACT_ATOMS: atom_id res chain seq x y z
N MET A 1 0.69 -20.95 22.05
CA MET A 1 1.54 -20.05 21.23
C MET A 1 0.66 -19.12 20.41
N ASN A 2 0.85 -17.82 20.51
CA ASN A 2 0.03 -16.85 19.76
C ASN A 2 0.39 -16.84 18.29
N SER A 3 -0.62 -16.77 17.43
CA SER A 3 -0.39 -16.55 16.01
C SER A 3 0.23 -15.17 15.78
N LEU A 4 0.84 -14.98 14.62
CA LEU A 4 1.39 -13.66 14.24
C LEU A 4 0.30 -12.59 14.18
N ALA A 5 -0.89 -12.96 13.67
CA ALA A 5 -2.03 -12.03 13.66
C ALA A 5 -2.40 -11.58 15.07
N THR A 6 -2.46 -12.51 16.01
CA THR A 6 -2.76 -12.19 17.41
C THR A 6 -1.66 -11.33 18.02
N GLN A 7 -0.40 -11.67 17.78
CA GLN A 7 0.74 -10.86 18.25
C GLN A 7 0.65 -9.43 17.74
N PHE A 8 0.35 -9.25 16.46
CA PHE A 8 0.16 -7.92 15.89
C PHE A 8 -0.99 -7.16 16.56
N LYS A 9 -2.13 -7.81 16.71
CA LYS A 9 -3.33 -7.16 17.27
C LYS A 9 -3.15 -6.71 18.73
N GLU A 10 -2.26 -7.37 19.45
CA GLU A 10 -1.95 -7.03 20.84
C GLU A 10 -0.89 -5.91 20.98
N LEU A 11 -0.27 -5.47 19.89
CA LEU A 11 0.71 -4.40 19.95
C LEU A 11 0.08 -3.05 20.31
N PRO A 12 0.80 -2.18 21.02
CA PRO A 12 0.38 -0.78 21.17
C PRO A 12 0.33 -0.08 19.81
N ASP A 13 -0.48 0.97 19.71
CA ASP A 13 -0.65 1.71 18.45
C ASP A 13 0.65 2.20 17.83
N PRO A 14 1.64 2.75 18.57
CA PRO A 14 2.91 3.14 17.97
C PRO A 14 3.66 1.97 17.32
N ASP A 15 3.59 0.79 17.93
CA ASP A 15 4.25 -0.40 17.40
C ASP A 15 3.52 -0.93 16.17
N LYS A 16 2.18 -0.88 16.16
CA LYS A 16 1.39 -1.21 14.96
C LYS A 16 1.76 -0.30 13.80
N ARG A 17 1.91 1.00 14.07
CA ARG A 17 2.33 1.96 13.05
C ARG A 17 3.70 1.58 12.48
N SER A 18 4.64 1.19 13.33
CA SER A 18 5.97 0.76 12.88
C SER A 18 5.88 -0.48 12.00
N VAL A 19 5.05 -1.46 12.36
CA VAL A 19 4.81 -2.65 11.53
C VAL A 19 4.23 -2.25 10.17
N HIS A 20 3.23 -1.39 10.16
CA HIS A 20 2.62 -0.91 8.91
C HIS A 20 3.65 -0.26 8.00
N LEU A 21 4.51 0.60 8.54
CA LEU A 21 5.52 1.30 7.75
C LEU A 21 6.56 0.32 7.19
N ILE A 22 7.02 -0.64 8.00
CA ILE A 22 8.00 -1.63 7.55
C ILE A 22 7.41 -2.49 6.41
N LEU A 23 6.21 -3.01 6.59
CA LEU A 23 5.56 -3.84 5.57
C LEU A 23 5.25 -3.06 4.29
N CYS A 24 4.83 -1.81 4.42
CA CYS A 24 4.54 -0.98 3.26
C CYS A 24 5.80 -0.55 2.51
N GLU A 25 6.96 -0.51 3.15
CA GLU A 25 8.23 -0.34 2.44
C GLU A 25 8.51 -1.54 1.53
N HIS A 26 8.23 -2.75 1.99
CA HIS A 26 8.34 -3.94 1.14
C HIS A 26 7.34 -3.89 -0.02
N ALA A 27 6.11 -3.50 0.26
CA ALA A 27 5.08 -3.35 -0.79
C ALA A 27 5.51 -2.30 -1.82
N LEU A 28 6.08 -1.18 -1.38
CA LEU A 28 6.60 -0.15 -2.28
C LEU A 28 7.73 -0.69 -3.17
N SER A 29 8.61 -1.54 -2.61
CA SER A 29 9.66 -2.18 -3.40
C SER A 29 9.07 -3.04 -4.52
N LYS A 30 8.01 -3.80 -4.23
CA LYS A 30 7.31 -4.62 -5.23
C LYS A 30 6.70 -3.75 -6.33
N TRP A 31 6.08 -2.65 -5.95
CA TRP A 31 5.54 -1.67 -6.89
C TRP A 31 6.64 -1.13 -7.81
N ARG A 32 7.76 -0.70 -7.23
CA ARG A 32 8.88 -0.15 -7.98
C ARG A 32 9.51 -1.16 -8.93
N GLU A 33 9.67 -2.41 -8.49
CA GLU A 33 10.17 -3.48 -9.35
C GLU A 33 9.27 -3.68 -10.58
N TYR A 34 7.96 -3.71 -10.34
CA TYR A 34 6.99 -3.84 -11.43
C TYR A 34 7.08 -2.65 -12.40
N CYS A 35 7.07 -1.43 -11.88
CA CYS A 35 7.16 -0.23 -12.71
C CYS A 35 8.45 -0.19 -13.54
N ALA A 36 9.55 -0.69 -12.99
CA ALA A 36 10.83 -0.74 -13.71
C ALA A 36 10.79 -1.68 -14.91
N THR A 37 9.90 -2.68 -14.90
CA THR A 37 9.72 -3.60 -16.03
C THR A 37 8.76 -3.08 -17.08
N GLN A 38 8.03 -2.01 -16.75
CA GLN A 38 7.03 -1.41 -17.64
C GLN A 38 7.60 -0.13 -18.25
N ARG A 39 7.45 0.02 -19.53
CA ARG A 39 7.88 1.25 -20.21
C ARG A 39 6.99 2.40 -19.78
N ARG A 40 5.71 2.13 -19.69
CA ARG A 40 4.67 3.09 -19.40
C ARG A 40 3.36 2.33 -19.18
N ILE A 41 2.58 2.72 -18.20
CA ILE A 41 1.29 2.08 -17.90
C ILE A 41 0.19 3.06 -18.27
N ASP A 42 -0.54 2.73 -19.34
CA ASP A 42 -1.62 3.57 -19.87
C ASP A 42 -2.98 2.98 -19.50
N TYR A 43 -3.97 3.85 -19.33
CA TYR A 43 -5.35 3.43 -19.15
C TYR A 43 -6.28 4.53 -19.65
N VAL A 44 -7.57 4.22 -19.76
CA VAL A 44 -8.59 5.16 -20.21
C VAL A 44 -9.50 5.51 -19.05
N GLU A 45 -9.67 6.81 -18.80
CA GLU A 45 -10.56 7.30 -17.76
C GLU A 45 -12.01 6.93 -18.09
N THR A 46 -12.76 6.47 -17.08
CA THR A 46 -14.12 5.95 -17.26
C THR A 46 -15.10 7.03 -17.69
N VAL A 47 -15.04 8.21 -17.08
CA VAL A 47 -16.07 9.24 -17.25
C VAL A 47 -15.97 9.93 -18.61
N CYS A 48 -14.77 10.40 -18.96
CA CYS A 48 -14.56 11.21 -20.16
C CYS A 48 -13.87 10.48 -21.31
N GLY A 49 -13.43 9.24 -21.08
CA GLY A 49 -12.66 8.47 -22.06
C GLY A 49 -11.30 9.06 -22.36
N THR A 50 -10.78 9.93 -21.50
CA THR A 50 -9.49 10.57 -21.66
C THR A 50 -8.36 9.57 -21.38
N HIS A 51 -7.35 9.60 -22.24
CA HIS A 51 -6.17 8.74 -22.06
C HIS A 51 -5.32 9.25 -20.90
N GLN A 52 -4.94 8.33 -20.00
CA GLN A 52 -4.15 8.63 -18.81
C GLN A 52 -2.92 7.75 -18.71
N VAL A 53 -1.91 8.23 -18.01
CA VAL A 53 -0.70 7.47 -17.68
C VAL A 53 -0.63 7.32 -16.17
N VAL A 54 -0.35 6.12 -15.69
CA VAL A 54 -0.23 5.85 -14.25
C VAL A 54 0.95 6.67 -13.68
N ASP A 55 0.66 7.38 -12.59
CA ASP A 55 1.67 8.10 -11.82
C ASP A 55 2.41 7.11 -10.93
N THR A 56 3.58 6.68 -11.37
CA THR A 56 4.35 5.63 -10.70
C THR A 56 4.96 6.10 -9.37
N GLU A 57 5.05 7.41 -9.14
CA GLU A 57 5.59 7.97 -7.89
C GLU A 57 4.53 8.10 -6.79
N LEU A 58 3.26 7.95 -7.11
CA LEU A 58 2.18 8.17 -6.16
C LEU A 58 2.28 7.28 -4.90
N PRO A 59 2.54 5.96 -5.01
CA PRO A 59 2.72 5.13 -3.80
C PRO A 59 3.89 5.57 -2.91
N ALA A 60 4.99 6.03 -3.50
CA ALA A 60 6.12 6.55 -2.72
C ALA A 60 5.75 7.84 -1.98
N ASP A 61 5.01 8.72 -2.63
CA ASP A 61 4.53 9.95 -2.01
C ASP A 61 3.50 9.65 -0.92
N ALA A 62 2.71 8.60 -1.07
CA ALA A 62 1.78 8.12 -0.04
C ALA A 62 2.53 7.67 1.22
N LEU A 63 3.60 6.89 1.06
CA LEU A 63 4.42 6.46 2.19
C LEU A 63 5.04 7.66 2.90
N HIS A 64 5.58 8.60 2.13
CA HIS A 64 6.18 9.81 2.68
C HIS A 64 5.15 10.63 3.49
N SER A 65 3.95 10.84 2.95
CA SER A 65 2.87 11.53 3.64
C SER A 65 2.46 10.81 4.92
N ALA A 66 2.38 9.48 4.90
CA ALA A 66 2.04 8.69 6.07
C ALA A 66 3.08 8.86 7.18
N ARG A 67 4.36 8.90 6.85
CA ARG A 67 5.43 9.14 7.82
C ARG A 67 5.35 10.52 8.44
N GLU A 68 5.04 11.53 7.63
CA GLU A 68 4.94 12.91 8.09
C GLU A 68 3.62 13.20 8.83
N GLY A 69 2.61 12.36 8.68
CA GLY A 69 1.33 12.53 9.34
C GLY A 69 0.42 13.56 8.68
N CYS A 70 0.69 13.95 7.44
CA CYS A 70 -0.13 14.91 6.68
C CYS A 70 0.01 14.67 5.19
N ASP A 71 -0.97 15.14 4.41
CA ASP A 71 -0.95 15.01 2.97
C ASP A 71 0.10 15.95 2.36
N ILE A 72 1.13 15.37 1.77
CA ILE A 72 2.18 16.08 1.05
C ILE A 72 1.98 15.80 -0.43
N LYS A 73 2.06 16.83 -1.27
CA LYS A 73 1.94 16.72 -2.73
C LYS A 73 0.56 16.26 -3.23
N ASN A 74 -0.50 16.59 -2.51
CA ASN A 74 -1.89 16.32 -2.94
C ASN A 74 -2.15 14.83 -3.23
N VAL A 75 -1.66 13.95 -2.39
CA VAL A 75 -1.78 12.50 -2.59
C VAL A 75 -3.24 12.06 -2.64
N ALA A 76 -4.11 12.58 -1.74
CA ALA A 76 -5.52 12.22 -1.72
C ALA A 76 -6.19 12.50 -3.07
N LYS A 77 -5.95 13.67 -3.63
CA LYS A 77 -6.53 14.06 -4.92
C LYS A 77 -5.97 13.19 -6.06
N ARG A 78 -4.68 12.92 -6.04
CA ARG A 78 -4.02 12.14 -7.09
C ARG A 78 -4.46 10.68 -7.12
N TYR A 79 -4.92 10.11 -6.00
CA TYR A 79 -5.46 8.75 -5.95
C TYR A 79 -6.88 8.62 -6.49
N GLN A 80 -7.65 9.70 -6.52
CA GLN A 80 -9.08 9.64 -6.85
C GLN A 80 -9.36 8.92 -8.17
N GLU A 81 -8.68 9.33 -9.23
CA GLU A 81 -8.92 8.78 -10.56
C GLU A 81 -8.36 7.36 -10.73
N PRO A 82 -7.10 7.07 -10.38
CA PRO A 82 -6.60 5.69 -10.51
C PRO A 82 -7.39 4.67 -9.70
N ILE A 83 -7.81 5.01 -8.50
CA ILE A 83 -8.63 4.08 -7.68
C ILE A 83 -9.98 3.85 -8.36
N ALA A 84 -10.64 4.88 -8.86
CA ALA A 84 -11.89 4.72 -9.59
C ALA A 84 -11.68 3.85 -10.84
N ALA A 85 -10.61 4.05 -11.57
CA ALA A 85 -10.30 3.26 -12.76
C ALA A 85 -10.06 1.78 -12.42
N ILE A 86 -9.41 1.48 -11.30
CA ILE A 86 -9.22 0.10 -10.83
C ILE A 86 -10.58 -0.53 -10.47
N GLN A 87 -11.43 0.19 -9.74
CA GLN A 87 -12.75 -0.28 -9.33
C GLN A 87 -13.66 -0.55 -10.53
N ASP A 88 -13.51 0.21 -11.60
CA ASP A 88 -14.29 0.08 -12.82
C ASP A 88 -13.65 -0.84 -13.87
N ASP A 89 -12.58 -1.55 -13.50
CA ASP A 89 -11.83 -2.47 -14.36
C ASP A 89 -11.18 -1.82 -15.59
N ASN A 90 -11.01 -0.51 -15.59
CA ASN A 90 -10.32 0.20 -16.67
C ASN A 90 -8.81 0.24 -16.48
N LEU A 91 -8.35 0.04 -15.26
CA LEU A 91 -6.93 -0.07 -14.92
C LEU A 91 -6.76 -1.36 -14.14
N THR A 92 -5.86 -2.21 -14.62
CA THR A 92 -5.57 -3.48 -13.94
C THR A 92 -4.07 -3.64 -13.75
N PHE A 93 -3.72 -4.19 -12.60
CA PHE A 93 -2.35 -4.64 -12.31
C PHE A 93 -2.39 -6.13 -11.98
N PRO A 94 -1.28 -6.85 -12.10
CA PRO A 94 -1.21 -8.20 -11.52
C PRO A 94 -1.60 -8.15 -10.04
N ASP A 95 -2.26 -9.19 -9.53
CA ASP A 95 -2.82 -9.20 -8.17
C ASP A 95 -1.83 -8.75 -7.08
N PRO A 96 -0.58 -9.26 -7.01
CA PRO A 96 0.35 -8.78 -5.98
C PRO A 96 0.64 -7.28 -6.07
N ILE A 97 0.69 -6.75 -7.27
CA ILE A 97 0.98 -5.32 -7.51
C ILE A 97 -0.22 -4.46 -7.13
N GLU A 98 -1.43 -4.92 -7.42
CA GLU A 98 -2.65 -4.23 -7.00
C GLU A 98 -2.73 -4.18 -5.47
N PHE A 99 -2.40 -5.28 -4.79
CA PHE A 99 -2.32 -5.30 -3.33
C PHE A 99 -1.30 -4.30 -2.80
N ALA A 100 -0.12 -4.21 -3.44
CA ALA A 100 0.89 -3.21 -3.06
C ALA A 100 0.34 -1.80 -3.20
N TYR A 101 -0.32 -1.52 -4.32
CA TYR A 101 -0.91 -0.20 -4.59
C TYR A 101 -1.93 0.18 -3.51
N TYR A 102 -2.84 -0.74 -3.18
CA TYR A 102 -3.86 -0.51 -2.14
C TYR A 102 -3.27 -0.43 -0.73
N ALA A 103 -2.21 -1.18 -0.44
CA ALA A 103 -1.57 -1.08 0.88
C ALA A 103 -1.05 0.33 1.14
N LEU A 104 -0.39 0.95 0.16
CA LEU A 104 0.10 2.32 0.28
C LEU A 104 -1.06 3.33 0.35
N TYR A 105 -2.11 3.11 -0.42
CA TYR A 105 -3.32 3.92 -0.40
C TYR A 105 -3.96 3.92 1.00
N ASN A 106 -4.14 2.75 1.59
CA ASN A 106 -4.74 2.64 2.92
C ASN A 106 -3.82 3.14 4.03
N LEU A 107 -2.51 2.94 3.88
CA LEU A 107 -1.53 3.52 4.81
C LEU A 107 -1.65 5.04 4.85
N PHE A 108 -1.76 5.67 3.67
CA PHE A 108 -1.95 7.11 3.56
C PHE A 108 -3.24 7.54 4.25
N HIS A 109 -4.34 6.86 4.00
CA HIS A 109 -5.63 7.22 4.60
C HIS A 109 -5.60 7.15 6.11
N LYS A 110 -4.94 6.15 6.67
CA LYS A 110 -4.86 6.01 8.13
C LYS A 110 -3.99 7.08 8.77
N TYR A 111 -2.79 7.30 8.24
CA TYR A 111 -1.77 8.10 8.95
C TYR A 111 -1.62 9.53 8.44
N ALA A 112 -1.95 9.82 7.21
CA ALA A 112 -1.89 11.18 6.66
C ALA A 112 -3.26 11.85 6.63
N ALA A 113 -4.30 11.15 6.19
CA ALA A 113 -5.65 11.69 6.12
C ALA A 113 -6.45 11.52 7.42
N GLN A 114 -5.90 10.78 8.39
CA GLN A 114 -6.52 10.54 9.71
C GLN A 114 -7.90 9.88 9.61
N GLU A 115 -8.07 8.98 8.64
CA GLU A 115 -9.29 8.21 8.45
C GLU A 115 -9.22 6.88 9.22
N ILE A 116 -10.39 6.29 9.48
CA ILE A 116 -10.45 5.00 10.14
C ILE A 116 -10.20 3.92 9.11
N VAL A 117 -9.10 3.18 9.28
CA VAL A 117 -8.74 2.04 8.43
C VAL A 117 -8.39 0.87 9.34
N ASP A 118 -8.93 -0.31 9.06
CA ASP A 118 -8.63 -1.50 9.82
C ASP A 118 -7.13 -1.82 9.76
N ASP A 119 -6.51 -1.96 10.93
CA ASP A 119 -5.07 -2.21 11.05
C ASP A 119 -4.64 -3.49 10.33
N TRP A 120 -5.45 -4.54 10.40
CA TRP A 120 -5.12 -5.80 9.74
C TRP A 120 -5.26 -5.74 8.23
N LEU A 121 -6.15 -4.88 7.71
CA LEU A 121 -6.29 -4.69 6.27
C LEU A 121 -4.97 -4.23 5.64
N ILE A 122 -4.31 -3.27 6.26
CA ILE A 122 -3.02 -2.76 5.76
C ILE A 122 -1.97 -3.88 5.77
N VAL A 123 -1.88 -4.62 6.88
CA VAL A 123 -0.97 -5.77 6.99
C VAL A 123 -1.24 -6.79 5.90
N ASN A 124 -2.50 -7.18 5.76
CA ASN A 124 -2.89 -8.21 4.79
C ASN A 124 -2.58 -7.80 3.36
N GLN A 125 -2.89 -6.57 2.99
CA GLN A 125 -2.59 -6.07 1.65
C GLN A 125 -1.09 -5.98 1.39
N ALA A 126 -0.33 -5.45 2.35
CA ALA A 126 1.13 -5.37 2.20
C ALA A 126 1.76 -6.75 2.05
N LEU A 127 1.34 -7.71 2.86
CA LEU A 127 1.84 -9.08 2.76
C LEU A 127 1.42 -9.76 1.45
N SER A 128 0.24 -9.45 0.96
CA SER A 128 -0.27 -10.03 -0.30
C SER A 128 0.49 -9.52 -1.53
N SER A 129 1.29 -8.47 -1.39
CA SER A 129 2.19 -8.03 -2.45
C SER A 129 3.36 -9.00 -2.66
N GLU A 130 3.62 -9.88 -1.70
CA GLU A 130 4.62 -10.93 -1.79
C GLU A 130 3.94 -12.25 -2.15
N GLU A 131 4.37 -12.89 -3.23
CA GLU A 131 3.76 -14.13 -3.72
C GLU A 131 4.18 -15.35 -2.91
N ASP A 132 5.37 -15.34 -2.32
CA ASP A 132 5.90 -16.46 -1.55
C ASP A 132 5.35 -16.44 -0.13
N GLU A 133 4.56 -17.45 0.23
CA GLU A 133 3.91 -17.55 1.52
C GLU A 133 4.91 -17.59 2.69
N SER A 134 6.04 -18.28 2.52
CA SER A 134 7.06 -18.32 3.57
C SER A 134 7.72 -16.97 3.77
N GLN A 135 7.89 -16.18 2.71
CA GLN A 135 8.41 -14.82 2.79
C GLN A 135 7.42 -13.88 3.48
N ARG A 136 6.12 -14.03 3.24
CA ARG A 136 5.09 -13.25 3.93
C ARG A 136 5.21 -13.43 5.44
N ARG A 137 5.32 -14.67 5.88
CA ARG A 137 5.47 -15.00 7.31
C ARG A 137 6.74 -14.37 7.89
N THR A 138 7.86 -14.51 7.21
CA THR A 138 9.13 -13.94 7.65
C THR A 138 9.06 -12.42 7.72
N GLN A 139 8.44 -11.78 6.75
CA GLN A 139 8.27 -10.32 6.74
C GLN A 139 7.48 -9.84 7.96
N LEU A 140 6.37 -10.51 8.27
CA LEU A 140 5.56 -10.13 9.43
C LEU A 140 6.29 -10.36 10.74
N GLU A 141 6.93 -11.53 10.89
CA GLU A 141 7.74 -11.82 12.09
C GLU A 141 8.81 -10.75 12.31
N THR A 142 9.56 -10.45 11.25
CA THR A 142 10.63 -9.45 11.30
C THR A 142 10.09 -8.06 11.63
N ALA A 143 8.97 -7.68 11.03
CA ALA A 143 8.36 -6.38 11.28
C ALA A 143 7.92 -6.23 12.74
N ILE A 144 7.30 -7.28 13.30
CA ILE A 144 6.89 -7.27 14.71
C ILE A 144 8.12 -7.19 15.64
N GLN A 145 9.16 -7.95 15.36
CA GLN A 145 10.40 -7.93 16.15
C GLN A 145 11.06 -6.55 16.11
N ARG A 146 11.12 -5.93 14.94
CA ARG A 146 11.74 -4.61 14.78
C ARG A 146 10.92 -3.49 15.42
N ALA A 147 9.61 -3.66 15.52
CA ALA A 147 8.72 -2.68 16.13
C ALA A 147 8.75 -2.73 17.65
N THR A 148 9.16 -3.82 18.23
CA THR A 148 9.23 -4.03 19.66
C THR A 148 10.68 -4.10 20.15
#